data_7c2b28e3f97b28878d05a45d745fa036
#
_entry.id   7c2b28e3f97b28878d05a45d745fa036
#
_cell.length_a   1.000
_cell.length_b   1.000
_cell.length_c   1.000
_cell.angle_alpha   90.00
_cell.angle_beta   90.00
_cell.angle_gamma   90.00
#
_symmetry.space_group_name_H-M   'P 1'
#
loop_
_entity.id
_entity.type
_entity.pdbx_description
1 polymer ?
#
loop_
_entity_poly.entity_id
_entity_poly.type
_entity_poly.pdbx_seq_one_letter_code
_entity_poly.pdbx_strand_id
1 'polypeptide(L)'
;MAKEKKIRADFRKNRADRPRRKDVLRHLDPEELDEQALPRVERVSGKGELSRKRTVRVTGETAEGELPAQLEVDESACRRGRVLSVRGLRSIVLGDDGQVYHCATRRVLMTLDTGLRHAVAAGDRVLFRPVENTNPKEGLIERIEPRHGTLSRSVRGQQQVIVANIDQLAIVVSVDEPPLKPNLIDRLLVTAEKGRVRPLICINKIDLADLAELQPLIGTYSQMGYTVLPLSAKTGFGVERFARALAGRATVVAGQSGVGKSSLLNVIDPTWNLRVRPVSQDTLKGRHTTTNAQLLPLGCGGYVVDTPGVRQFELWDVVSAEVANFFRDIRPYICLCRFPDCTHTHEAECAVKNAVADGRLDARRYESYCRLLADESEDAQD
;
A
#
# COMPACT_ATOMS: atom_id res chain seq x y z
N MET A 1 -13.04 -32.63 7.00
CA MET A 1 -13.69 -31.75 8.00
C MET A 1 -12.59 -30.98 8.70
N ALA A 2 -12.49 -29.67 8.47
CA ALA A 2 -11.50 -28.82 9.14
C ALA A 2 -11.88 -28.69 10.62
N LYS A 3 -10.91 -28.92 11.52
CA LYS A 3 -11.12 -28.78 12.97
C LYS A 3 -11.36 -27.32 13.33
N GLU A 4 -12.54 -27.03 13.92
CA GLU A 4 -12.81 -25.73 14.54
C GLU A 4 -11.81 -25.47 15.67
N LYS A 5 -11.10 -24.35 15.61
CA LYS A 5 -10.21 -23.90 16.68
C LYS A 5 -10.78 -22.66 17.33
N LYS A 6 -10.90 -22.68 18.65
CA LYS A 6 -11.32 -21.51 19.45
C LYS A 6 -10.07 -20.78 19.91
N ILE A 7 -9.89 -19.52 19.53
CA ILE A 7 -8.80 -18.68 20.01
C ILE A 7 -9.31 -17.53 20.87
N ARG A 8 -8.48 -17.12 21.84
CA ARG A 8 -8.72 -15.89 22.61
C ARG A 8 -8.11 -14.73 21.85
N ALA A 9 -8.93 -13.81 21.36
CA ALA A 9 -8.51 -12.59 20.69
C ALA A 9 -8.59 -11.38 21.62
N ASP A 10 -7.60 -10.49 21.53
CA ASP A 10 -7.59 -9.22 22.25
C ASP A 10 -8.39 -8.15 21.47
N PHE A 11 -9.12 -7.32 22.20
CA PHE A 11 -9.93 -6.23 21.64
C PHE A 11 -9.41 -4.87 22.13
N ARG A 12 -9.46 -3.86 21.26
CA ARG A 12 -9.03 -2.49 21.55
C ARG A 12 -9.76 -1.92 22.78
N LYS A 13 -9.04 -1.16 23.61
CA LYS A 13 -9.64 -0.38 24.69
C LYS A 13 -10.72 0.54 24.12
N ASN A 14 -11.94 0.45 24.65
CA ASN A 14 -12.97 1.46 24.40
C ASN A 14 -12.46 2.77 25.03
N ARG A 15 -12.06 3.76 24.21
CA ARG A 15 -11.81 5.11 24.72
C ARG A 15 -13.12 5.64 25.31
N ALA A 16 -13.04 6.26 26.50
CA ALA A 16 -14.15 6.70 27.30
C ALA A 16 -15.00 7.84 26.74
N ASP A 17 -14.79 8.29 25.50
CA ASP A 17 -15.68 9.22 24.82
C ASP A 17 -16.80 8.44 24.12
N ARG A 18 -17.90 8.32 24.85
CA ARG A 18 -19.17 7.90 24.25
C ARG A 18 -19.59 8.96 23.21
N PRO A 19 -19.65 8.63 21.91
CA PRO A 19 -20.38 9.49 20.99
C PRO A 19 -21.80 9.60 21.53
N ARG A 20 -22.27 10.80 21.78
CA ARG A 20 -23.67 11.03 22.22
C ARG A 20 -24.57 10.46 21.13
N ARG A 21 -25.61 9.75 21.50
CA ARG A 21 -26.60 9.10 20.62
C ARG A 21 -27.13 10.01 19.49
N LYS A 22 -27.00 11.32 19.66
CA LYS A 22 -27.38 12.36 18.70
C LYS A 22 -26.42 12.52 17.48
N ASP A 23 -25.17 12.06 17.56
CA ASP A 23 -24.18 12.32 16.48
C ASP A 23 -24.18 11.24 15.39
N VAL A 24 -24.74 10.06 15.67
CA VAL A 24 -24.85 8.95 14.70
C VAL A 24 -26.16 9.06 13.89
N LEU A 25 -27.19 9.73 14.44
CA LEU A 25 -28.53 9.81 13.85
C LEU A 25 -28.80 11.12 13.07
N ARG A 26 -27.84 12.03 12.96
CA ARG A 26 -28.02 13.33 12.27
C ARG A 26 -28.12 13.26 10.75
N HIS A 27 -27.92 12.10 10.16
CA HIS A 27 -27.93 11.92 8.71
C HIS A 27 -28.84 10.79 8.22
N LEU A 28 -29.73 10.27 9.08
CA LEU A 28 -30.75 9.30 8.71
C LEU A 28 -32.11 9.87 9.12
N ASP A 29 -33.03 9.94 8.17
CA ASP A 29 -34.40 10.36 8.46
C ASP A 29 -35.06 9.38 9.44
N PRO A 30 -35.77 9.92 10.46
CA PRO A 30 -36.30 9.08 11.56
C PRO A 30 -37.45 8.14 11.17
N GLU A 31 -38.00 8.26 9.97
CA GLU A 31 -39.24 7.54 9.57
C GLU A 31 -38.98 6.20 8.82
N GLU A 32 -37.74 5.85 8.51
CA GLU A 32 -37.43 4.62 7.76
C GLU A 32 -36.71 3.51 8.56
N LEU A 33 -36.65 3.61 9.88
CA LEU A 33 -35.99 2.58 10.70
C LEU A 33 -37.01 1.58 11.25
N ASP A 34 -37.18 0.46 10.55
CA ASP A 34 -37.82 -0.73 11.09
C ASP A 34 -36.95 -1.33 12.22
N GLU A 35 -37.36 -1.13 13.48
CA GLU A 35 -36.61 -1.55 14.67
C GLU A 35 -36.41 -3.07 14.78
N GLN A 36 -37.04 -3.87 13.92
CA GLN A 36 -36.96 -5.33 13.93
C GLN A 36 -35.85 -5.88 13.01
N ALA A 37 -35.29 -5.08 12.10
CA ALA A 37 -34.27 -5.53 11.15
C ALA A 37 -32.82 -5.37 11.65
N LEU A 38 -32.58 -4.72 12.79
CA LEU A 38 -31.24 -4.60 13.36
C LEU A 38 -30.89 -5.82 14.21
N PRO A 39 -29.78 -6.56 13.90
CA PRO A 39 -29.33 -7.64 14.76
C PRO A 39 -29.09 -7.11 16.17
N ARG A 40 -29.67 -7.76 17.18
CA ARG A 40 -29.59 -7.37 18.59
C ARG A 40 -28.15 -7.05 18.96
N VAL A 41 -27.90 -5.78 19.28
CA VAL A 41 -26.58 -5.27 19.70
C VAL A 41 -26.21 -5.94 21.00
N GLU A 42 -25.22 -6.83 20.96
CA GLU A 42 -24.63 -7.43 22.15
C GLU A 42 -24.01 -6.32 23.01
N ARG A 43 -24.64 -6.01 24.14
CA ARG A 43 -24.11 -5.05 25.11
C ARG A 43 -22.88 -5.65 25.77
N VAL A 44 -21.72 -5.09 25.47
CA VAL A 44 -20.47 -5.40 26.16
C VAL A 44 -20.36 -4.47 27.36
N SER A 45 -20.75 -4.91 28.52
CA SER A 45 -20.37 -4.29 29.78
C SER A 45 -19.09 -4.97 30.27
N GLY A 46 -17.95 -4.28 30.27
CA GLY A 46 -16.70 -4.85 30.71
C GLY A 46 -16.05 -3.99 31.77
N LYS A 47 -15.89 -4.52 32.97
CA LYS A 47 -14.99 -4.00 34.01
C LYS A 47 -13.80 -4.96 34.08
N GLY A 48 -12.58 -4.47 33.70
CA GLY A 48 -11.32 -5.17 33.90
C GLY A 48 -10.66 -5.80 32.65
N GLU A 49 -9.39 -6.22 32.78
CA GLU A 49 -8.58 -6.81 31.71
C GLU A 49 -9.12 -8.13 31.17
N LEU A 50 -9.77 -8.93 31.99
CA LEU A 50 -10.37 -10.22 31.63
C LEU A 50 -11.51 -10.08 30.61
N SER A 51 -12.15 -8.90 30.50
CA SER A 51 -13.24 -8.65 29.57
C SER A 51 -12.80 -8.32 28.15
N ARG A 52 -11.49 -8.15 27.92
CA ARG A 52 -10.92 -7.84 26.60
C ARG A 52 -10.63 -9.08 25.77
N LYS A 53 -10.46 -10.24 26.42
CA LYS A 53 -10.17 -11.51 25.73
C LYS A 53 -11.47 -12.25 25.48
N ARG A 54 -11.88 -12.31 24.22
CA ARG A 54 -13.05 -13.08 23.80
C ARG A 54 -12.63 -14.29 22.98
N THR A 55 -13.39 -15.37 23.13
CA THR A 55 -13.23 -16.56 22.30
C THR A 55 -13.89 -16.30 20.95
N VAL A 56 -13.10 -16.31 19.90
CA VAL A 56 -13.57 -16.19 18.50
C VAL A 56 -13.40 -17.55 17.84
N ARG A 57 -14.40 -18.00 17.10
CA ARG A 57 -14.28 -19.20 16.28
C ARG A 57 -13.54 -18.86 14.99
N VAL A 58 -12.58 -19.70 14.67
CA VAL A 58 -11.63 -19.45 13.58
C VAL A 58 -11.41 -20.73 12.81
N THR A 59 -11.37 -20.60 11.50
CA THR A 59 -10.98 -21.67 10.57
C THR A 59 -9.61 -21.36 9.97
N GLY A 60 -8.62 -22.23 10.17
CA GLY A 60 -7.28 -22.13 9.57
C GLY A 60 -6.13 -22.06 10.59
N GLU A 61 -4.90 -22.37 10.13
CA GLU A 61 -3.66 -22.21 10.90
C GLU A 61 -3.12 -20.80 10.68
N THR A 62 -2.77 -20.12 11.79
CA THR A 62 -2.17 -18.76 11.75
C THR A 62 -0.67 -18.87 11.89
N ALA A 63 0.08 -18.25 10.96
CA ALA A 63 1.47 -17.89 11.16
C ALA A 63 1.55 -16.62 12.03
N GLU A 64 2.57 -16.51 12.88
CA GLU A 64 2.80 -15.34 13.73
C GLU A 64 2.97 -14.08 12.85
N GLY A 65 2.15 -13.05 13.09
CA GLY A 65 2.23 -11.73 12.43
C GLY A 65 1.20 -11.46 11.33
N GLU A 66 0.35 -12.41 10.95
CA GLU A 66 -0.74 -12.18 9.99
C GLU A 66 -2.06 -11.82 10.70
N LEU A 67 -2.97 -11.18 9.95
CA LEU A 67 -4.30 -10.81 10.43
C LEU A 67 -4.94 -11.99 11.19
N PRO A 68 -5.58 -11.73 12.34
CA PRO A 68 -6.11 -12.79 13.15
C PRO A 68 -7.05 -13.64 12.32
N ALA A 69 -6.82 -14.92 12.45
CA ALA A 69 -7.57 -16.04 11.97
C ALA A 69 -8.95 -15.73 11.39
N GLN A 70 -9.22 -16.28 10.22
CA GLN A 70 -10.44 -16.05 9.45
C GLN A 70 -11.68 -16.24 10.33
N LEU A 71 -12.45 -15.16 10.50
CA LEU A 71 -13.74 -15.23 11.19
C LEU A 71 -14.65 -16.20 10.47
N GLU A 72 -15.34 -17.06 11.22
CA GLU A 72 -16.36 -17.94 10.68
C GLU A 72 -17.52 -17.08 10.13
N VAL A 73 -17.78 -17.23 8.85
CA VAL A 73 -18.80 -16.48 8.11
C VAL A 73 -19.61 -17.48 7.30
N ASP A 74 -20.91 -17.27 7.21
CA ASP A 74 -21.77 -18.02 6.30
C ASP A 74 -21.46 -17.58 4.86
N GLU A 75 -20.59 -18.33 4.19
CA GLU A 75 -20.14 -18.04 2.83
C GLU A 75 -21.27 -18.16 1.81
N SER A 76 -22.33 -18.91 2.11
CA SER A 76 -23.47 -19.10 1.20
C SER A 76 -24.28 -17.82 1.02
N ALA A 77 -24.33 -16.96 2.06
CA ALA A 77 -25.01 -15.67 2.04
C ALA A 77 -24.08 -14.51 1.62
N CYS A 78 -22.80 -14.80 1.38
CA CYS A 78 -21.80 -13.78 1.06
C CYS A 78 -21.38 -13.82 -0.41
N ARG A 79 -20.92 -12.67 -0.90
CA ARG A 79 -20.26 -12.52 -2.20
C ARG A 79 -18.81 -12.11 -2.00
N ARG A 80 -17.97 -12.49 -2.95
CA ARG A 80 -16.59 -12.00 -3.01
C ARG A 80 -16.54 -10.67 -3.72
N GLY A 81 -15.61 -9.82 -3.31
CA GLY A 81 -15.40 -8.56 -3.97
C GLY A 81 -14.05 -7.93 -3.60
N ARG A 82 -13.73 -6.85 -4.29
CA ARG A 82 -12.50 -6.07 -4.09
C ARG A 82 -12.84 -4.66 -3.66
N VAL A 83 -12.18 -4.18 -2.60
CA VAL A 83 -12.35 -2.80 -2.11
C VAL A 83 -11.66 -1.85 -3.08
N LEU A 84 -12.44 -0.99 -3.73
CA LEU A 84 -11.91 0.04 -4.62
C LEU A 84 -11.43 1.27 -3.85
N SER A 85 -12.15 1.68 -2.81
CA SER A 85 -11.74 2.81 -1.96
C SER A 85 -12.42 2.74 -0.59
N VAL A 86 -11.78 3.39 0.39
CA VAL A 86 -12.32 3.50 1.76
C VAL A 86 -12.53 4.98 2.08
N ARG A 87 -13.74 5.37 2.50
CA ARG A 87 -14.10 6.74 2.88
C ARG A 87 -14.75 6.74 4.26
N GLY A 88 -13.95 7.04 5.28
CA GLY A 88 -14.41 6.98 6.67
C GLY A 88 -14.82 5.55 7.07
N LEU A 89 -16.09 5.35 7.39
CA LEU A 89 -16.66 4.05 7.78
C LEU A 89 -17.24 3.26 6.60
N ARG A 90 -17.27 3.82 5.40
CA ARG A 90 -17.83 3.20 4.19
C ARG A 90 -16.72 2.79 3.23
N SER A 91 -16.85 1.62 2.66
CA SER A 91 -15.98 1.07 1.63
C SER A 91 -16.75 0.89 0.34
N ILE A 92 -16.16 1.27 -0.79
CA ILE A 92 -16.69 0.97 -2.12
C ILE A 92 -16.10 -0.36 -2.54
N VAL A 93 -16.95 -1.35 -2.78
CA VAL A 93 -16.56 -2.72 -3.13
C VAL A 93 -17.07 -3.05 -4.53
N LEU A 94 -16.19 -3.53 -5.39
CA LEU A 94 -16.55 -4.14 -6.66
C LEU A 94 -16.76 -5.65 -6.41
N GLY A 95 -18.00 -6.12 -6.58
CA GLY A 95 -18.31 -7.54 -6.48
C GLY A 95 -17.83 -8.31 -7.70
N ASP A 96 -17.65 -9.64 -7.57
CA ASP A 96 -17.30 -10.52 -8.67
C ASP A 96 -18.41 -10.56 -9.75
N ASP A 97 -19.62 -10.08 -9.40
CA ASP A 97 -20.73 -9.86 -10.33
C ASP A 97 -20.59 -8.59 -11.20
N GLY A 98 -19.48 -7.86 -11.05
CA GLY A 98 -19.21 -6.59 -11.75
C GLY A 98 -20.00 -5.39 -11.20
N GLN A 99 -20.76 -5.55 -10.11
CA GLN A 99 -21.56 -4.48 -9.54
C GLN A 99 -20.78 -3.78 -8.40
N VAL A 100 -21.06 -2.49 -8.22
CA VAL A 100 -20.47 -1.66 -7.17
C VAL A 100 -21.40 -1.62 -5.96
N TYR A 101 -20.85 -1.89 -4.77
CA TYR A 101 -21.56 -1.90 -3.50
C TYR A 101 -20.96 -0.90 -2.53
N HIS A 102 -21.81 -0.19 -1.80
CA HIS A 102 -21.45 0.67 -0.68
C HIS A 102 -21.48 -0.15 0.61
N CYS A 103 -20.34 -0.62 1.07
CA CYS A 103 -20.26 -1.54 2.19
C CYS A 103 -19.89 -0.85 3.49
N ALA A 104 -20.58 -1.20 4.58
CA ALA A 104 -20.11 -0.99 5.94
C ALA A 104 -19.19 -2.14 6.37
N THR A 105 -18.38 -1.93 7.40
CA THR A 105 -17.50 -2.97 7.96
C THR A 105 -18.12 -3.51 9.25
N ARG A 106 -18.18 -4.83 9.38
CA ARG A 106 -18.67 -5.49 10.59
C ARG A 106 -17.88 -5.02 11.82
N ARG A 107 -18.59 -4.68 12.90
CA ARG A 107 -18.00 -4.07 14.09
C ARG A 107 -16.88 -4.92 14.71
N VAL A 108 -16.99 -6.24 14.66
CA VAL A 108 -15.95 -7.17 15.16
C VAL A 108 -14.61 -6.93 14.45
N LEU A 109 -14.60 -6.76 13.14
CA LEU A 109 -13.37 -6.46 12.37
C LEU A 109 -12.73 -5.13 12.78
N MET A 110 -13.55 -4.14 13.16
CA MET A 110 -13.05 -2.82 13.60
C MET A 110 -12.49 -2.83 15.02
N THR A 111 -12.93 -3.76 15.85
CA THR A 111 -12.56 -3.83 17.27
C THR A 111 -11.44 -4.82 17.57
N LEU A 112 -11.09 -5.70 16.63
CA LEU A 112 -9.93 -6.58 16.76
C LEU A 112 -8.66 -5.73 16.85
N ASP A 113 -7.82 -6.05 17.83
CA ASP A 113 -6.51 -5.40 17.98
C ASP A 113 -5.51 -6.06 17.01
N THR A 114 -5.43 -5.52 15.81
CA THR A 114 -4.53 -5.98 14.75
C THR A 114 -3.24 -5.17 14.68
N GLY A 115 -3.03 -4.20 15.59
CA GLY A 115 -1.96 -3.21 15.47
C GLY A 115 -2.15 -2.20 14.31
N LEU A 116 -3.14 -2.44 13.43
CA LEU A 116 -3.43 -1.59 12.29
C LEU A 116 -4.39 -0.46 12.66
N ARG A 117 -4.17 0.73 12.12
CA ARG A 117 -5.06 1.89 12.35
C ARG A 117 -6.46 1.70 11.78
N HIS A 118 -6.58 1.05 10.63
CA HIS A 118 -7.83 0.73 9.95
C HIS A 118 -7.87 -0.75 9.58
N ALA A 119 -9.01 -1.39 9.78
CA ALA A 119 -9.18 -2.80 9.44
C ALA A 119 -9.19 -3.03 7.92
N VAL A 120 -9.89 -2.16 7.17
CA VAL A 120 -10.06 -2.26 5.71
C VAL A 120 -9.19 -1.25 5.00
N ALA A 121 -8.53 -1.67 3.94
CA ALA A 121 -7.73 -0.84 3.04
C ALA A 121 -8.23 -0.97 1.58
N ALA A 122 -7.88 0.00 0.75
CA ALA A 122 -8.09 -0.12 -0.70
C ALA A 122 -7.30 -1.32 -1.23
N GLY A 123 -7.90 -2.10 -2.14
CA GLY A 123 -7.32 -3.33 -2.68
C GLY A 123 -7.65 -4.60 -1.90
N ASP A 124 -8.20 -4.52 -0.68
CA ASP A 124 -8.58 -5.71 0.08
C ASP A 124 -9.56 -6.58 -0.71
N ARG A 125 -9.33 -7.89 -0.66
CA ARG A 125 -10.31 -8.89 -1.06
C ARG A 125 -11.18 -9.20 0.13
N VAL A 126 -12.49 -9.13 -0.05
CA VAL A 126 -13.46 -9.25 1.03
C VAL A 126 -14.58 -10.21 0.70
N LEU A 127 -15.12 -10.85 1.74
CA LEU A 127 -16.43 -11.45 1.71
C LEU A 127 -17.41 -10.46 2.32
N PHE A 128 -18.43 -10.12 1.56
CA PHE A 128 -19.46 -9.18 1.99
C PHE A 128 -20.85 -9.76 1.75
N ARG A 129 -21.78 -9.46 2.63
CA ARG A 129 -23.20 -9.79 2.50
C ARG A 129 -23.89 -8.62 1.84
N PRO A 130 -24.48 -8.79 0.64
CA PRO A 130 -25.28 -7.75 0.02
C PRO A 130 -26.58 -7.52 0.81
N VAL A 131 -27.06 -6.28 0.82
CA VAL A 131 -28.39 -5.91 1.28
C VAL A 131 -29.29 -5.85 0.06
N GLU A 132 -30.41 -6.59 0.11
CA GLU A 132 -31.36 -6.64 -0.99
C GLU A 132 -32.15 -5.35 -1.11
N ASN A 133 -32.57 -5.02 -2.35
CA ASN A 133 -33.48 -3.91 -2.68
C ASN A 133 -32.98 -2.51 -2.28
N THR A 134 -31.67 -2.29 -2.18
CA THR A 134 -31.09 -0.96 -1.93
C THR A 134 -30.62 -0.28 -3.23
N ASN A 135 -30.83 1.05 -3.32
CA ASN A 135 -30.29 1.88 -4.39
C ASN A 135 -29.73 3.19 -3.79
N PRO A 136 -28.39 3.39 -3.77
CA PRO A 136 -27.34 2.52 -4.31
C PRO A 136 -27.25 1.15 -3.58
N LYS A 137 -26.68 0.14 -4.27
CA LYS A 137 -26.48 -1.20 -3.68
C LYS A 137 -25.60 -1.11 -2.44
N GLU A 138 -26.05 -1.70 -1.34
CA GLU A 138 -25.35 -1.71 -0.06
C GLU A 138 -24.89 -3.12 0.32
N GLY A 139 -23.96 -3.20 1.27
CA GLY A 139 -23.47 -4.47 1.80
C GLY A 139 -22.75 -4.32 3.14
N LEU A 140 -22.47 -5.47 3.76
CA LEU A 140 -21.72 -5.55 5.02
C LEU A 140 -20.49 -6.43 4.81
N ILE A 141 -19.28 -5.90 5.00
CA ILE A 141 -18.04 -6.66 4.99
C ILE A 141 -17.99 -7.53 6.22
N GLU A 142 -18.03 -8.85 5.99
CA GLU A 142 -18.03 -9.89 7.03
C GLU A 142 -16.62 -10.41 7.30
N ARG A 143 -15.77 -10.54 6.26
CA ARG A 143 -14.39 -11.04 6.36
C ARG A 143 -13.47 -10.32 5.36
N ILE A 144 -12.22 -10.10 5.78
CA ILE A 144 -11.14 -9.63 4.92
C ILE A 144 -10.24 -10.84 4.66
N GLU A 145 -9.96 -11.10 3.39
CA GLU A 145 -9.07 -12.18 2.98
C GLU A 145 -7.60 -11.83 3.28
N PRO A 146 -6.71 -12.84 3.40
CA PRO A 146 -5.28 -12.60 3.60
C PRO A 146 -4.70 -11.67 2.54
N ARG A 147 -3.89 -10.73 2.99
CA ARG A 147 -3.23 -9.74 2.13
C ARG A 147 -1.94 -10.29 1.56
N HIS A 148 -1.65 -9.95 0.30
CA HIS A 148 -0.35 -10.07 -0.31
C HIS A 148 0.05 -8.69 -0.85
N GLY A 149 1.34 -8.32 -0.79
CA GLY A 149 1.84 -7.05 -1.29
C GLY A 149 1.08 -5.85 -0.69
N THR A 150 1.67 -5.21 0.31
CA THR A 150 1.06 -4.07 0.99
C THR A 150 1.97 -2.88 0.97
N LEU A 151 1.38 -1.68 0.85
CA LEU A 151 2.08 -0.45 1.13
C LEU A 151 1.44 0.21 2.35
N SER A 152 2.26 0.48 3.36
CA SER A 152 1.84 1.01 4.64
C SER A 152 2.68 2.22 5.04
N ARG A 153 2.20 3.00 5.98
CA ARG A 153 2.94 4.08 6.64
C ARG A 153 2.73 4.04 8.13
N SER A 154 3.70 4.51 8.88
CA SER A 154 3.52 4.75 10.31
C SER A 154 2.75 6.05 10.53
N VAL A 155 1.76 6.02 11.40
CA VAL A 155 1.03 7.21 11.83
C VAL A 155 0.85 7.12 13.34
N ARG A 156 1.57 7.94 14.09
CA ARG A 156 1.51 7.97 15.57
C ARG A 156 1.80 6.60 16.19
N GLY A 157 2.84 5.91 15.70
CA GLY A 157 3.24 4.59 16.20
C GLY A 157 2.29 3.44 15.86
N GLN A 158 1.32 3.65 14.95
CA GLN A 158 0.46 2.60 14.43
C GLN A 158 0.65 2.45 12.93
N GLN A 159 0.78 1.21 12.47
CA GLN A 159 0.85 0.92 11.05
C GLN A 159 -0.50 1.17 10.37
N GLN A 160 -0.51 2.00 9.33
CA GLN A 160 -1.65 2.23 8.47
C GLN A 160 -1.37 1.63 7.10
N VAL A 161 -2.07 0.55 6.75
CA VAL A 161 -2.06 0.05 5.37
C VAL A 161 -2.82 1.03 4.49
N ILE A 162 -2.15 1.55 3.47
CA ILE A 162 -2.71 2.49 2.49
C ILE A 162 -3.40 1.72 1.40
N VAL A 163 -2.72 0.67 0.89
CA VAL A 163 -3.23 -0.19 -0.16
C VAL A 163 -2.72 -1.61 0.04
N ALA A 164 -3.56 -2.60 -0.27
CA ALA A 164 -3.28 -4.02 -0.11
C ALA A 164 -3.52 -4.79 -1.42
N ASN A 165 -3.02 -6.01 -1.48
CA ASN A 165 -3.13 -6.92 -2.61
C ASN A 165 -2.62 -6.29 -3.91
N ILE A 166 -1.43 -5.67 -3.81
CA ILE A 166 -0.71 -5.02 -4.89
C ILE A 166 0.34 -5.97 -5.43
N ASP A 167 0.34 -6.17 -6.74
CA ASP A 167 1.27 -7.04 -7.43
C ASP A 167 2.59 -6.32 -7.75
N GLN A 168 2.51 -5.01 -8.06
CA GLN A 168 3.69 -4.26 -8.48
C GLN A 168 3.64 -2.76 -8.15
N LEU A 169 4.84 -2.17 -8.03
CA LEU A 169 5.07 -0.74 -7.87
C LEU A 169 5.78 -0.22 -9.11
N ALA A 170 5.10 0.56 -9.96
CA ALA A 170 5.69 1.26 -11.08
C ALA A 170 6.33 2.57 -10.58
N ILE A 171 7.65 2.59 -10.52
CA ILE A 171 8.48 3.73 -10.13
C ILE A 171 8.73 4.57 -11.35
N VAL A 172 7.98 5.67 -11.53
CA VAL A 172 8.10 6.54 -12.70
C VAL A 172 9.01 7.71 -12.35
N VAL A 173 10.09 7.82 -13.09
CA VAL A 173 11.04 8.93 -13.05
C VAL A 173 11.12 9.56 -14.45
N SER A 174 11.59 10.80 -14.56
CA SER A 174 11.90 11.43 -15.84
C SER A 174 13.40 11.59 -16.01
N VAL A 175 13.84 11.62 -17.25
CA VAL A 175 15.24 11.91 -17.58
C VAL A 175 15.55 13.36 -17.24
N ASP A 176 14.61 14.25 -17.59
CA ASP A 176 14.69 15.68 -17.34
C ASP A 176 13.29 16.26 -17.04
N GLU A 177 13.26 17.45 -16.40
CA GLU A 177 12.04 18.20 -16.04
C GLU A 177 10.94 17.38 -15.31
N PRO A 178 11.16 16.93 -14.10
CA PRO A 178 12.28 17.15 -13.18
C PRO A 178 13.47 16.23 -13.48
N PRO A 179 14.71 16.63 -13.10
CA PRO A 179 15.89 15.83 -13.35
C PRO A 179 15.83 14.48 -12.64
N LEU A 180 16.47 13.48 -13.23
CA LEU A 180 16.52 12.13 -12.73
C LEU A 180 17.22 12.09 -11.36
N LYS A 181 16.59 11.45 -10.39
CA LYS A 181 17.10 11.29 -9.01
C LYS A 181 17.22 9.81 -8.68
N PRO A 182 18.40 9.20 -8.82
CA PRO A 182 18.60 7.78 -8.47
C PRO A 182 18.22 7.45 -7.03
N ASN A 183 18.53 8.33 -6.06
CA ASN A 183 18.20 8.12 -4.66
C ASN A 183 16.69 7.93 -4.43
N LEU A 184 15.82 8.60 -5.22
CA LEU A 184 14.39 8.39 -5.15
C LEU A 184 13.99 7.01 -5.67
N ILE A 185 14.64 6.53 -6.74
CA ILE A 185 14.42 5.16 -7.23
C ILE A 185 14.76 4.18 -6.11
N ASP A 186 15.92 4.35 -5.48
CA ASP A 186 16.41 3.47 -4.42
C ASP A 186 15.48 3.44 -3.21
N ARG A 187 14.98 4.59 -2.79
CA ARG A 187 13.98 4.73 -1.73
C ARG A 187 12.70 3.95 -2.04
N LEU A 188 12.20 4.08 -3.28
CA LEU A 188 10.99 3.37 -3.72
C LEU A 188 11.23 1.86 -3.90
N LEU A 189 12.46 1.45 -4.26
CA LEU A 189 12.83 0.05 -4.29
C LEU A 189 12.79 -0.58 -2.90
N VAL A 190 13.34 0.09 -1.88
CA VAL A 190 13.26 -0.35 -0.48
C VAL A 190 11.80 -0.50 -0.04
N THR A 191 10.95 0.48 -0.36
CA THR A 191 9.52 0.42 -0.06
C THR A 191 8.85 -0.79 -0.73
N ALA A 192 9.18 -1.07 -1.99
CA ALA A 192 8.64 -2.21 -2.73
C ALA A 192 9.09 -3.55 -2.14
N GLU A 193 10.38 -3.69 -1.84
CA GLU A 193 10.94 -4.92 -1.24
C GLU A 193 10.31 -5.20 0.12
N LYS A 194 10.20 -4.18 1.00
CA LYS A 194 9.53 -4.32 2.29
C LYS A 194 8.07 -4.72 2.15
N GLY A 195 7.36 -4.08 1.21
CA GLY A 195 5.96 -4.39 0.91
C GLY A 195 5.73 -5.73 0.20
N ARG A 196 6.79 -6.46 -0.16
CA ARG A 196 6.75 -7.66 -1.00
C ARG A 196 6.02 -7.42 -2.32
N VAL A 197 6.25 -6.24 -2.91
CA VAL A 197 5.65 -5.77 -4.15
C VAL A 197 6.74 -5.74 -5.23
N ARG A 198 6.44 -6.27 -6.41
CA ARG A 198 7.41 -6.28 -7.51
C ARG A 198 7.69 -4.88 -8.02
N PRO A 199 8.93 -4.36 -7.97
CA PRO A 199 9.24 -3.05 -8.53
C PRO A 199 9.39 -3.11 -10.06
N LEU A 200 8.93 -2.03 -10.72
CA LEU A 200 9.06 -1.78 -12.15
C LEU A 200 9.56 -0.35 -12.32
N ILE A 201 10.80 -0.18 -12.77
CA ILE A 201 11.41 1.14 -12.97
C ILE A 201 11.03 1.65 -14.35
N CYS A 202 10.37 2.80 -14.41
CA CYS A 202 9.90 3.45 -15.63
C CYS A 202 10.61 4.77 -15.81
N ILE A 203 11.54 4.86 -16.76
CA ILE A 203 12.26 6.09 -17.09
C ILE A 203 11.53 6.78 -18.23
N ASN A 204 10.75 7.81 -17.92
CA ASN A 204 9.94 8.55 -18.88
C ASN A 204 10.66 9.75 -19.47
N LYS A 205 10.10 10.31 -20.55
CA LYS A 205 10.63 11.45 -21.31
C LYS A 205 12.00 11.19 -21.93
N ILE A 206 12.27 9.97 -22.34
CA ILE A 206 13.54 9.62 -23.01
C ILE A 206 13.76 10.36 -24.33
N ASP A 207 12.73 11.00 -24.86
CA ASP A 207 12.81 11.91 -26.01
C ASP A 207 13.61 13.19 -25.72
N LEU A 208 13.96 13.45 -24.44
CA LEU A 208 14.74 14.63 -24.01
C LEU A 208 16.23 14.32 -23.78
N ALA A 209 16.67 13.06 -23.91
CA ALA A 209 18.06 12.68 -23.64
C ALA A 209 18.56 11.58 -24.59
N ASP A 210 19.87 11.44 -24.68
CA ASP A 210 20.48 10.32 -25.37
C ASP A 210 20.34 9.03 -24.53
N LEU A 211 19.79 8.00 -25.15
CA LEU A 211 19.67 6.67 -24.52
C LEU A 211 21.04 6.08 -24.15
N ALA A 212 22.12 6.45 -24.85
CA ALA A 212 23.46 5.98 -24.53
C ALA A 212 23.91 6.45 -23.14
N GLU A 213 23.56 7.68 -22.75
CA GLU A 213 23.89 8.23 -21.43
C GLU A 213 23.13 7.53 -20.29
N LEU A 214 21.98 6.94 -20.58
CA LEU A 214 21.16 6.22 -19.60
C LEU A 214 21.59 4.75 -19.39
N GLN A 215 22.42 4.21 -20.31
CA GLN A 215 22.82 2.79 -20.26
C GLN A 215 23.51 2.38 -18.94
N PRO A 216 24.44 3.16 -18.35
CA PRO A 216 25.04 2.79 -17.07
C PRO A 216 24.00 2.67 -15.96
N LEU A 217 23.05 3.58 -15.88
CA LEU A 217 21.97 3.54 -14.87
C LEU A 217 21.03 2.34 -15.09
N ILE A 218 20.60 2.12 -16.34
CA ILE A 218 19.76 1.00 -16.72
C ILE A 218 20.48 -0.31 -16.40
N GLY A 219 21.77 -0.40 -16.73
CA GLY A 219 22.62 -1.56 -16.45
C GLY A 219 22.70 -1.89 -14.96
N THR A 220 22.97 -0.88 -14.12
CA THR A 220 23.04 -1.03 -12.67
C THR A 220 21.77 -1.67 -12.10
N TYR A 221 20.60 -1.15 -12.43
CA TYR A 221 19.34 -1.71 -11.92
C TYR A 221 18.99 -3.06 -12.54
N SER A 222 19.29 -3.26 -13.83
CA SER A 222 18.98 -4.51 -14.53
C SER A 222 19.83 -5.68 -14.01
N GLN A 223 21.10 -5.45 -13.66
CA GLN A 223 21.99 -6.45 -13.06
C GLN A 223 21.49 -6.95 -11.69
N MET A 224 20.77 -6.09 -10.94
CA MET A 224 20.12 -6.48 -9.69
C MET A 224 18.80 -7.23 -9.91
N GLY A 225 18.42 -7.52 -11.17
CA GLY A 225 17.18 -8.21 -11.52
C GLY A 225 15.93 -7.33 -11.50
N TYR A 226 16.07 -6.00 -11.52
CA TYR A 226 14.94 -5.10 -11.68
C TYR A 226 14.58 -4.92 -13.15
N THR A 227 13.28 -4.86 -13.44
CA THR A 227 12.82 -4.52 -14.78
C THR A 227 12.88 -3.02 -14.97
N VAL A 228 13.63 -2.56 -15.97
CA VAL A 228 13.73 -1.14 -16.32
C VAL A 228 13.11 -0.91 -17.69
N LEU A 229 12.18 0.03 -17.79
CA LEU A 229 11.47 0.39 -19.01
C LEU A 229 11.78 1.85 -19.37
N PRO A 230 12.58 2.11 -20.41
CA PRO A 230 12.65 3.44 -21.04
C PRO A 230 11.33 3.73 -21.76
N LEU A 231 10.74 4.91 -21.52
CA LEU A 231 9.42 5.31 -21.98
C LEU A 231 9.39 6.75 -22.48
N SER A 232 8.51 7.04 -23.42
CA SER A 232 8.09 8.40 -23.74
C SER A 232 6.60 8.44 -23.97
N ALA A 233 5.86 9.10 -23.07
CA ALA A 233 4.44 9.35 -23.26
C ALA A 233 4.16 10.25 -24.48
N LYS A 234 5.13 11.08 -24.89
CA LYS A 234 5.02 12.01 -26.02
C LYS A 234 5.13 11.29 -27.36
N THR A 235 6.12 10.40 -27.51
CA THR A 235 6.38 9.69 -28.76
C THR A 235 5.73 8.32 -28.84
N GLY A 236 5.21 7.80 -27.72
CA GLY A 236 4.66 6.45 -27.60
C GLY A 236 5.72 5.36 -27.39
N PHE A 237 7.01 5.71 -27.37
CA PHE A 237 8.07 4.72 -27.20
C PHE A 237 7.94 3.95 -25.90
N GLY A 238 7.99 2.62 -25.99
CA GLY A 238 7.93 1.71 -24.84
C GLY A 238 6.58 1.61 -24.13
N VAL A 239 5.59 2.45 -24.47
CA VAL A 239 4.27 2.49 -23.81
C VAL A 239 3.53 1.17 -23.92
N GLU A 240 3.61 0.48 -25.06
CA GLU A 240 3.01 -0.85 -25.23
C GLU A 240 3.60 -1.90 -24.27
N ARG A 241 4.93 -1.87 -24.04
CA ARG A 241 5.58 -2.75 -23.07
C ARG A 241 5.11 -2.44 -21.66
N PHE A 242 4.93 -1.15 -21.34
CA PHE A 242 4.40 -0.72 -20.06
C PHE A 242 2.95 -1.16 -19.88
N ALA A 243 2.09 -0.98 -20.88
CA ALA A 243 0.70 -1.46 -20.85
C ALA A 243 0.61 -2.99 -20.62
N ARG A 244 1.44 -3.77 -21.32
CA ARG A 244 1.54 -5.23 -21.11
C ARG A 244 2.02 -5.59 -19.69
N ALA A 245 2.91 -4.79 -19.12
CA ALA A 245 3.36 -5.00 -17.73
C ALA A 245 2.26 -4.72 -16.72
N LEU A 246 1.33 -3.80 -17.00
CA LEU A 246 0.19 -3.46 -16.14
C LEU A 246 -0.97 -4.45 -16.27
N ALA A 247 -1.14 -5.07 -17.44
CA ALA A 247 -2.29 -5.94 -17.74
C ALA A 247 -2.45 -7.07 -16.72
N GLY A 248 -3.67 -7.23 -16.20
CA GLY A 248 -4.03 -8.25 -15.22
C GLY A 248 -3.45 -8.08 -13.81
N ARG A 249 -2.74 -6.97 -13.53
CA ARG A 249 -2.07 -6.72 -12.24
C ARG A 249 -2.63 -5.49 -11.53
N ALA A 250 -2.53 -5.50 -10.21
CA ALA A 250 -2.78 -4.32 -9.40
C ALA A 250 -1.46 -3.55 -9.22
N THR A 251 -1.40 -2.35 -9.81
CA THR A 251 -0.17 -1.56 -9.88
C THR A 251 -0.33 -0.23 -9.14
N VAL A 252 0.56 0.05 -8.21
CA VAL A 252 0.75 1.42 -7.69
C VAL A 252 1.71 2.16 -8.58
N VAL A 253 1.36 3.39 -8.98
CA VAL A 253 2.22 4.25 -9.79
C VAL A 253 2.78 5.37 -8.92
N ALA A 254 4.09 5.33 -8.72
CA ALA A 254 4.83 6.22 -7.85
C ALA A 254 5.84 7.08 -8.62
N GLY A 255 6.21 8.22 -8.06
CA GLY A 255 7.22 9.13 -8.65
C GLY A 255 6.89 10.59 -8.39
N GLN A 256 7.85 11.48 -8.63
CA GLN A 256 7.71 12.93 -8.41
C GLN A 256 6.58 13.56 -9.23
N SER A 257 6.17 14.77 -8.84
CA SER A 257 5.26 15.57 -9.68
C SER A 257 5.99 15.95 -10.97
N GLY A 258 5.26 15.95 -12.11
CA GLY A 258 5.83 16.36 -13.39
C GLY A 258 6.59 15.28 -14.17
N VAL A 259 6.85 14.08 -13.61
CA VAL A 259 7.53 12.98 -14.34
C VAL A 259 6.66 12.34 -15.44
N GLY A 260 5.38 12.73 -15.55
CA GLY A 260 4.48 12.26 -16.61
C GLY A 260 3.66 11.01 -16.27
N LYS A 261 3.41 10.71 -14.98
CA LYS A 261 2.55 9.58 -14.57
C LYS A 261 1.16 9.61 -15.23
N SER A 262 0.44 10.74 -15.07
CA SER A 262 -0.89 10.89 -15.65
C SER A 262 -0.86 10.86 -17.19
N SER A 263 0.20 11.38 -17.82
CA SER A 263 0.35 11.33 -19.27
C SER A 263 0.53 9.88 -19.75
N LEU A 264 1.39 9.09 -19.10
CA LEU A 264 1.57 7.67 -19.42
C LEU A 264 0.27 6.88 -19.26
N LEU A 265 -0.46 7.12 -18.17
CA LEU A 265 -1.72 6.44 -17.89
C LEU A 265 -2.82 6.83 -18.88
N ASN A 266 -2.91 8.11 -19.28
CA ASN A 266 -3.86 8.56 -20.30
C ASN A 266 -3.56 8.01 -21.71
N VAL A 267 -2.28 7.72 -22.01
CA VAL A 267 -1.92 7.06 -23.28
C VAL A 267 -2.34 5.59 -23.27
N ILE A 268 -2.26 4.92 -22.10
CA ILE A 268 -2.67 3.51 -21.95
C ILE A 268 -4.19 3.38 -21.96
N ASP A 269 -4.88 4.24 -21.22
CA ASP A 269 -6.34 4.25 -21.15
C ASP A 269 -6.88 5.69 -21.25
N PRO A 270 -7.22 6.14 -22.47
CA PRO A 270 -7.70 7.50 -22.71
C PRO A 270 -9.03 7.82 -22.01
N THR A 271 -9.79 6.78 -21.61
CA THR A 271 -11.11 6.98 -20.96
C THR A 271 -11.00 7.62 -19.58
N TRP A 272 -9.85 7.51 -18.91
CA TRP A 272 -9.65 8.06 -17.57
C TRP A 272 -9.54 9.59 -17.55
N ASN A 273 -9.05 10.20 -18.61
CA ASN A 273 -8.87 11.65 -18.74
C ASN A 273 -8.27 12.29 -17.48
N LEU A 274 -7.19 11.67 -16.97
CA LEU A 274 -6.50 12.15 -15.77
C LEU A 274 -5.94 13.55 -16.01
N ARG A 275 -6.10 14.44 -15.05
CA ARG A 275 -5.58 15.82 -15.17
C ARG A 275 -4.05 15.82 -15.24
N VAL A 276 -3.51 16.25 -16.36
CA VAL A 276 -2.10 16.52 -16.55
C VAL A 276 -1.84 17.94 -16.07
N ARG A 277 -0.99 18.11 -15.04
CA ARG A 277 -0.56 19.44 -14.59
C ARG A 277 0.75 19.76 -15.25
N PRO A 278 0.92 20.98 -15.83
CA PRO A 278 2.23 21.44 -16.25
C PRO A 278 3.19 21.53 -15.07
N VAL A 279 4.47 21.37 -15.33
CA VAL A 279 5.53 21.52 -14.31
C VAL A 279 5.53 22.98 -13.85
N SER A 280 4.90 23.28 -12.69
CA SER A 280 4.92 24.61 -12.10
C SER A 280 5.93 24.64 -10.95
N GLN A 281 6.81 25.64 -10.97
CA GLN A 281 7.80 25.89 -9.92
C GLN A 281 7.20 26.41 -8.61
N ASP A 282 5.93 26.80 -8.61
CA ASP A 282 5.24 27.35 -7.45
C ASP A 282 4.00 26.50 -7.08
N THR A 283 4.08 25.77 -6.01
CA THR A 283 3.02 25.70 -4.97
C THR A 283 3.35 24.67 -3.90
N LEU A 284 3.96 25.14 -2.83
CA LEU A 284 4.12 24.40 -1.56
C LEU A 284 2.85 24.34 -0.69
N LYS A 285 1.71 24.86 -1.17
CA LYS A 285 0.44 24.85 -0.38
C LYS A 285 -0.77 24.62 -1.29
N GLY A 286 -1.03 23.37 -1.65
CA GLY A 286 -2.30 22.94 -2.26
C GLY A 286 -3.14 22.16 -1.27
N ARG A 287 -4.31 22.70 -0.91
CA ARG A 287 -5.33 22.12 -0.04
C ARG A 287 -5.64 20.68 -0.45
N HIS A 288 -5.32 19.70 0.40
CA HIS A 288 -5.52 18.25 0.18
C HIS A 288 -7.03 17.97 0.13
N THR A 289 -7.53 17.58 -1.03
CA THR A 289 -8.96 17.26 -1.19
C THR A 289 -9.24 15.76 -1.19
N THR A 290 -8.23 14.88 -1.29
CA THR A 290 -8.44 13.42 -1.26
C THR A 290 -7.21 12.75 -0.66
N THR A 291 -7.37 12.17 0.52
CA THR A 291 -6.30 11.49 1.28
C THR A 291 -6.30 9.97 1.15
N ASN A 292 -7.25 9.39 0.39
CA ASN A 292 -7.47 7.95 0.34
C ASN A 292 -7.07 7.37 -1.02
N ALA A 293 -6.38 6.23 -0.98
CA ALA A 293 -6.06 5.45 -2.18
C ALA A 293 -7.34 4.94 -2.86
N GLN A 294 -7.35 4.96 -4.19
CA GLN A 294 -8.46 4.43 -5.00
C GLN A 294 -7.90 3.52 -6.09
N LEU A 295 -8.50 2.33 -6.25
CA LEU A 295 -8.23 1.44 -7.36
C LEU A 295 -9.08 1.83 -8.56
N LEU A 296 -8.43 2.06 -9.68
CA LEU A 296 -9.06 2.34 -10.98
C LEU A 296 -8.89 1.09 -11.88
N PRO A 297 -9.96 0.51 -12.39
CA PRO A 297 -9.86 -0.63 -13.29
C PRO A 297 -9.26 -0.20 -14.64
N LEU A 298 -8.38 -1.04 -15.20
CA LEU A 298 -7.79 -0.87 -16.52
C LEU A 298 -8.63 -1.58 -17.58
N GLY A 299 -8.80 -0.96 -18.75
CA GLY A 299 -9.48 -1.57 -19.89
C GLY A 299 -8.83 -2.86 -20.39
N CYS A 300 -7.51 -3.02 -20.22
CA CYS A 300 -6.75 -4.25 -20.51
C CYS A 300 -6.77 -5.28 -19.36
N GLY A 301 -7.58 -5.08 -18.34
CA GLY A 301 -7.62 -5.88 -17.11
C GLY A 301 -6.57 -5.44 -16.08
N GLY A 302 -6.85 -5.71 -14.80
CA GLY A 302 -6.03 -5.25 -13.69
C GLY A 302 -6.49 -3.90 -13.14
N TYR A 303 -5.65 -3.28 -12.30
CA TYR A 303 -5.97 -2.04 -11.60
C TYR A 303 -4.75 -1.13 -11.50
N VAL A 304 -4.98 0.17 -11.59
CA VAL A 304 -4.01 1.18 -11.16
C VAL A 304 -4.51 1.83 -9.89
N VAL A 305 -3.61 2.01 -8.95
CA VAL A 305 -3.91 2.71 -7.71
C VAL A 305 -3.58 4.18 -7.88
N ASP A 306 -4.62 5.00 -7.89
CA ASP A 306 -4.45 6.45 -7.75
C ASP A 306 -4.36 6.78 -6.27
N THR A 307 -3.23 7.30 -5.87
CA THR A 307 -2.97 7.74 -4.50
C THR A 307 -2.79 9.26 -4.48
N PRO A 308 -3.88 10.04 -4.41
CA PRO A 308 -3.79 11.48 -4.25
C PRO A 308 -3.14 11.77 -2.90
N GLY A 309 -1.97 12.40 -2.91
CA GLY A 309 -1.22 12.69 -1.66
C GLY A 309 0.01 11.82 -1.41
N VAL A 310 0.24 10.76 -2.15
CA VAL A 310 1.50 9.97 -2.16
C VAL A 310 2.58 10.72 -2.98
N ARG A 311 2.53 12.06 -2.93
CA ARG A 311 3.50 12.93 -3.62
C ARG A 311 4.81 13.09 -2.86
N GLN A 312 4.78 12.83 -1.56
CA GLN A 312 5.95 12.73 -0.69
C GLN A 312 6.02 11.28 -0.24
N PHE A 313 6.86 10.51 -0.90
CA PHE A 313 7.23 9.19 -0.41
C PHE A 313 8.21 9.38 0.73
N GLU A 314 7.69 9.60 1.90
CA GLU A 314 8.37 9.25 3.14
C GLU A 314 8.59 7.75 3.11
N LEU A 315 9.73 7.29 3.56
CA LEU A 315 9.99 5.86 3.74
C LEU A 315 8.92 5.32 4.67
N TRP A 316 8.10 4.43 4.16
CA TRP A 316 6.99 3.91 4.93
C TRP A 316 7.49 2.78 5.81
N ASP A 317 7.59 3.06 7.12
CA ASP A 317 7.81 2.05 8.15
C ASP A 317 9.08 1.21 7.99
N VAL A 318 10.14 1.73 7.37
CA VAL A 318 11.43 1.03 7.26
C VAL A 318 12.25 1.38 8.48
N VAL A 319 12.53 0.42 9.33
CA VAL A 319 13.43 0.59 10.48
C VAL A 319 14.87 0.59 9.98
N SER A 320 15.71 1.52 10.47
CA SER A 320 17.12 1.68 10.05
C SER A 320 17.90 0.35 10.04
N ALA A 321 17.69 -0.51 11.04
CA ALA A 321 18.33 -1.83 11.11
C ALA A 321 17.93 -2.80 9.99
N GLU A 322 16.80 -2.56 9.30
CA GLU A 322 16.30 -3.44 8.23
C GLU A 322 16.70 -2.95 6.84
N VAL A 323 17.09 -1.66 6.68
CA VAL A 323 17.35 -1.03 5.37
C VAL A 323 18.28 -1.85 4.50
N ALA A 324 19.40 -2.32 5.07
CA ALA A 324 20.42 -3.11 4.35
C ALA A 324 19.82 -4.38 3.70
N ASN A 325 18.85 -5.03 4.35
CA ASN A 325 18.21 -6.24 3.86
C ASN A 325 17.38 -6.02 2.59
N PHE A 326 16.91 -4.79 2.37
CA PHE A 326 16.11 -4.41 1.20
C PHE A 326 16.94 -3.95 0.01
N PHE A 327 18.26 -3.78 0.18
CA PHE A 327 19.18 -3.54 -0.93
C PHE A 327 19.70 -4.87 -1.48
N ARG A 328 19.24 -5.28 -2.66
CA ARG A 328 19.60 -6.58 -3.27
C ARG A 328 21.10 -6.73 -3.50
N ASP A 329 21.76 -5.63 -3.77
CA ASP A 329 23.21 -5.55 -4.02
C ASP A 329 24.04 -5.50 -2.74
N ILE A 330 23.52 -4.96 -1.64
CA ILE A 330 24.18 -4.94 -0.31
C ILE A 330 23.96 -6.26 0.43
N ARG A 331 22.76 -6.82 0.35
CA ARG A 331 22.35 -8.02 1.09
C ARG A 331 23.33 -9.19 1.08
N PRO A 332 24.03 -9.54 -0.03
CA PRO A 332 24.98 -10.64 -0.04
C PRO A 332 26.21 -10.44 0.86
N TYR A 333 26.52 -9.20 1.23
CA TYR A 333 27.70 -8.84 2.02
C TYR A 333 27.42 -8.68 3.51
N ILE A 334 26.16 -8.55 3.93
CA ILE A 334 25.77 -8.25 5.32
C ILE A 334 26.34 -9.30 6.29
N CYS A 335 26.16 -10.58 5.99
CA CYS A 335 26.61 -11.68 6.83
C CYS A 335 28.15 -11.90 6.80
N LEU A 336 28.88 -11.19 5.96
CA LEU A 336 30.33 -11.26 5.84
C LEU A 336 31.04 -10.19 6.69
N CYS A 337 30.30 -9.29 7.32
CA CYS A 337 30.86 -8.29 8.22
C CYS A 337 31.41 -8.93 9.50
N ARG A 338 32.44 -8.32 10.07
CA ARG A 338 33.02 -8.78 11.33
C ARG A 338 32.05 -8.70 12.50
N PHE A 339 31.23 -7.65 12.54
CA PHE A 339 30.29 -7.39 13.61
C PHE A 339 28.86 -7.73 13.16
N PRO A 340 28.09 -8.50 13.98
CA PRO A 340 26.74 -8.91 13.63
C PRO A 340 25.74 -7.73 13.57
N ASP A 341 26.03 -6.65 14.29
CA ASP A 341 25.24 -5.40 14.37
C ASP A 341 25.81 -4.28 13.50
N CYS A 342 26.62 -4.63 12.49
CA CYS A 342 27.29 -3.67 11.61
C CYS A 342 26.25 -2.83 10.84
N THR A 343 26.32 -1.50 11.02
CA THR A 343 25.48 -0.55 10.29
C THR A 343 26.02 -0.23 8.89
N HIS A 344 27.20 -0.77 8.53
CA HIS A 344 27.91 -0.58 7.26
C HIS A 344 28.29 0.86 6.96
N THR A 345 28.33 1.73 7.96
CA THR A 345 28.66 3.17 7.82
C THR A 345 30.05 3.50 8.33
N HIS A 346 30.29 3.38 9.62
CA HIS A 346 31.53 3.80 10.29
C HIS A 346 32.45 2.64 10.67
N GLU A 347 31.93 1.41 10.73
CA GLU A 347 32.68 0.26 11.24
C GLU A 347 33.91 -0.07 10.37
N ALA A 348 35.01 -0.41 11.03
CA ALA A 348 36.16 -1.00 10.39
C ALA A 348 35.87 -2.44 9.99
N GLU A 349 36.60 -2.96 8.97
CA GLU A 349 36.45 -4.34 8.48
C GLU A 349 35.01 -4.69 8.03
N CYS A 350 34.27 -3.70 7.48
CA CYS A 350 32.94 -3.90 6.94
C CYS A 350 33.00 -4.49 5.50
N ALA A 351 32.38 -5.64 5.30
CA ALA A 351 32.38 -6.32 4.00
C ALA A 351 31.65 -5.51 2.91
N VAL A 352 30.60 -4.76 3.28
CA VAL A 352 29.88 -3.86 2.36
C VAL A 352 30.81 -2.75 1.88
N LYS A 353 31.53 -2.07 2.78
CA LYS A 353 32.48 -1.01 2.43
C LYS A 353 33.65 -1.53 1.56
N ASN A 354 34.13 -2.73 1.88
CA ASN A 354 35.15 -3.39 1.07
C ASN A 354 34.63 -3.71 -0.33
N ALA A 355 33.37 -4.16 -0.46
CA ALA A 355 32.76 -4.40 -1.77
C ALA A 355 32.61 -3.12 -2.61
N VAL A 356 32.35 -1.97 -1.97
CA VAL A 356 32.37 -0.66 -2.64
C VAL A 356 33.77 -0.30 -3.11
N ALA A 357 34.79 -0.46 -2.23
CA ALA A 357 36.18 -0.14 -2.55
C ALA A 357 36.72 -1.03 -3.69
N ASP A 358 36.29 -2.30 -3.75
CA ASP A 358 36.65 -3.25 -4.80
C ASP A 358 35.86 -3.04 -6.13
N GLY A 359 34.93 -2.10 -6.17
CA GLY A 359 34.06 -1.83 -7.32
C GLY A 359 33.01 -2.95 -7.58
N ARG A 360 32.76 -3.84 -6.62
CA ARG A 360 31.73 -4.88 -6.70
C ARG A 360 30.33 -4.37 -6.38
N LEU A 361 30.25 -3.23 -5.66
CA LEU A 361 29.03 -2.53 -5.31
C LEU A 361 29.11 -1.11 -5.87
N ASP A 362 28.06 -0.63 -6.53
CA ASP A 362 28.00 0.72 -7.08
C ASP A 362 28.02 1.76 -5.93
N ALA A 363 28.98 2.70 -6.00
CA ALA A 363 29.17 3.71 -4.96
C ALA A 363 27.94 4.60 -4.75
N ARG A 364 27.18 4.93 -5.83
CA ARG A 364 25.94 5.72 -5.73
C ARG A 364 24.85 4.97 -4.94
N ARG A 365 24.80 3.65 -5.13
CA ARG A 365 23.85 2.79 -4.38
C ARG A 365 24.19 2.77 -2.91
N TYR A 366 25.48 2.65 -2.59
CA TYR A 366 25.95 2.73 -1.21
C TYR A 366 25.68 4.12 -0.60
N GLU A 367 25.88 5.19 -1.35
CA GLU A 367 25.54 6.55 -0.92
C GLU A 367 24.05 6.70 -0.66
N SER A 368 23.19 6.15 -1.55
CA SER A 368 21.72 6.12 -1.32
C SER A 368 21.36 5.37 -0.03
N TYR A 369 22.02 4.25 0.24
CA TYR A 369 21.86 3.51 1.49
C TYR A 369 22.20 4.36 2.71
N CYS A 370 23.36 5.02 2.71
CA CYS A 370 23.78 5.88 3.83
C CYS A 370 22.82 7.06 4.05
N ARG A 371 22.32 7.66 2.97
CA ARG A 371 21.32 8.76 3.06
C ARG A 371 20.00 8.27 3.67
N LEU A 372 19.53 7.09 3.27
CA LEU A 372 18.31 6.52 3.82
C LEU A 372 18.42 6.24 5.33
N LEU A 373 19.59 5.79 5.80
CA LEU A 373 19.85 5.62 7.22
C LEU A 373 19.87 6.95 7.98
N ALA A 374 20.40 8.01 7.39
CA ALA A 374 20.46 9.34 7.99
C ALA A 374 19.06 9.96 8.12
N ASP A 375 18.25 9.92 7.05
CA ASP A 375 16.86 10.42 7.04
C ASP A 375 16.02 9.77 8.18
N GLU A 376 16.16 8.44 8.36
CA GLU A 376 15.43 7.71 9.41
C GLU A 376 15.87 8.04 10.83
N SER A 377 17.14 8.39 11.02
CA SER A 377 17.65 8.77 12.36
C SER A 377 17.13 10.14 12.80
N GLU A 378 16.80 11.03 11.89
CA GLU A 378 16.19 12.33 12.17
C GLU A 378 14.70 12.19 12.52
N ASP A 379 13.95 11.35 11.76
CA ASP A 379 12.52 11.10 12.02
C ASP A 379 12.23 10.33 13.32
N ALA A 380 13.23 9.63 13.88
CA ALA A 380 13.10 8.92 15.16
C ALA A 380 13.31 9.80 16.40
N GLN A 381 13.78 11.05 16.22
CA GLN A 381 14.07 12.00 17.32
C GLN A 381 12.97 13.05 17.51
N ASP A 382 11.99 13.18 16.59
CA ASP A 382 10.80 14.02 16.67
C ASP A 382 9.52 13.19 17.06
#